data_b3abc0e1201b6c087a796999632a03d3
#
_entry.id   b3abc0e1201b6c087a796999632a03d3
#
_cell.length_a   1.000
_cell.length_b   1.000
_cell.length_c   1.000
_cell.angle_alpha   90.00
_cell.angle_beta   90.00
_cell.angle_gamma   90.00
#
_symmetry.space_group_name_H-M   'P 1'
#
loop_
_entity.id
_entity.type
_entity.pdbx_description
1 polymer ?
#
loop_
_entity_poly.entity_id
_entity_poly.type
_entity_poly.pdbx_seq_one_letter_code
_entity_poly.pdbx_strand_id
1 'polypeptide(L)'
;MPVASRRWIPLLVLTALLAAVLPACSATPDASGLHMLPMDQLPAEVQSAPATVRTAYQFAAANPDLIQHIPCYCGCGSIGHESNYDCYVADVQAGGAIMFDGHALGCSICVDITLDAMRLLKEGKSTADIRAYVDATYSRYGTSNME
;
A
#
# COMPACT_ATOMS: atom_id res chain seq x y z
N MET A 1 70.69 -14.80 12.36
CA MET A 1 69.42 -15.14 11.64
C MET A 1 68.30 -14.43 12.34
N PRO A 2 67.64 -13.42 11.71
CA PRO A 2 66.70 -12.55 12.40
C PRO A 2 65.25 -13.08 12.30
N VAL A 3 64.64 -13.18 13.44
CA VAL A 3 63.20 -13.45 13.61
C VAL A 3 62.44 -12.12 13.60
N ALA A 4 61.97 -11.67 12.43
CA ALA A 4 61.25 -10.43 12.26
C ALA A 4 59.96 -10.58 11.44
N SER A 5 59.02 -11.43 11.88
CA SER A 5 57.75 -11.53 11.18
C SER A 5 56.49 -11.69 12.07
N ARG A 6 56.64 -11.57 13.40
CA ARG A 6 55.54 -11.93 14.31
C ARG A 6 54.68 -10.74 14.82
N ARG A 7 55.00 -9.49 14.44
CA ARG A 7 54.33 -8.29 14.95
C ARG A 7 53.18 -7.74 14.09
N TRP A 8 53.01 -8.24 12.87
CA TRP A 8 52.03 -7.70 11.91
C TRP A 8 50.70 -8.47 11.88
N ILE A 9 50.69 -9.71 12.40
CA ILE A 9 49.51 -10.56 12.40
C ILE A 9 48.36 -9.97 13.26
N PRO A 10 48.60 -9.39 14.45
CA PRO A 10 47.49 -8.85 15.24
C PRO A 10 46.85 -7.60 14.63
N LEU A 11 47.62 -6.82 13.82
CA LEU A 11 47.09 -5.62 13.16
C LEU A 11 46.14 -5.95 12.01
N LEU A 12 46.46 -7.00 11.24
CA LEU A 12 45.61 -7.47 10.14
C LEU A 12 44.32 -8.14 10.65
N VAL A 13 44.35 -8.84 11.78
CA VAL A 13 43.18 -9.43 12.39
C VAL A 13 42.26 -8.35 12.98
N LEU A 14 42.80 -7.27 13.53
CA LEU A 14 42.00 -6.17 14.08
C LEU A 14 41.29 -5.38 12.97
N THR A 15 41.93 -5.18 11.81
CA THR A 15 41.30 -4.49 10.67
C THR A 15 40.23 -5.36 10.00
N ALA A 16 40.38 -6.69 9.98
CA ALA A 16 39.36 -7.59 9.45
C ALA A 16 38.11 -7.66 10.34
N LEU A 17 38.25 -7.53 11.66
CA LEU A 17 37.09 -7.49 12.58
C LEU A 17 36.29 -6.19 12.52
N LEU A 18 36.93 -5.07 12.14
CA LEU A 18 36.24 -3.76 12.08
C LEU A 18 35.39 -3.59 10.82
N ALA A 19 35.61 -4.41 9.80
CA ALA A 19 34.86 -4.35 8.53
C ALA A 19 33.51 -5.08 8.57
N ALA A 20 33.17 -5.80 9.65
CA ALA A 20 31.97 -6.64 9.74
C ALA A 20 30.76 -5.93 10.37
N VAL A 21 30.84 -4.66 10.76
CA VAL A 21 29.71 -3.89 11.32
C VAL A 21 29.23 -2.86 10.30
N LEU A 22 28.79 -3.32 9.14
CA LEU A 22 27.90 -2.52 8.30
C LEU A 22 26.48 -2.71 8.88
N PRO A 23 25.81 -1.65 9.34
CA PRO A 23 24.40 -1.75 9.63
C PRO A 23 23.71 -2.04 8.28
N ALA A 24 23.28 -3.28 8.10
CA ALA A 24 22.25 -3.56 7.13
C ALA A 24 21.04 -2.72 7.55
N CYS A 25 20.75 -1.64 6.85
CA CYS A 25 19.45 -1.00 6.89
C CYS A 25 18.45 -2.02 6.32
N SER A 26 18.09 -2.99 7.16
CA SER A 26 16.88 -3.76 6.95
C SER A 26 15.74 -2.77 7.10
N ALA A 27 15.11 -2.40 5.99
CA ALA A 27 13.79 -1.78 6.05
C ALA A 27 12.94 -2.73 6.92
N THR A 28 12.63 -2.31 8.13
CA THR A 28 11.68 -3.01 8.98
C THR A 28 10.38 -3.08 8.19
N PRO A 29 9.80 -4.28 7.95
CA PRO A 29 8.44 -4.36 7.43
C PRO A 29 7.58 -3.52 8.36
N ASP A 30 6.79 -2.61 7.80
CA ASP A 30 5.88 -1.79 8.58
C ASP A 30 4.97 -2.73 9.37
N ALA A 31 5.14 -2.73 10.70
CA ALA A 31 4.39 -3.59 11.61
C ALA A 31 2.89 -3.24 11.65
N SER A 32 2.46 -2.21 10.93
CA SER A 32 1.06 -1.80 10.80
C SER A 32 0.26 -2.66 9.81
N GLY A 33 0.92 -3.54 9.03
CA GLY A 33 0.26 -4.29 7.95
C GLY A 33 -0.23 -3.41 6.79
N LEU A 34 0.13 -2.13 6.78
CA LEU A 34 -0.22 -1.19 5.73
C LEU A 34 0.83 -1.22 4.62
N HIS A 35 0.43 -1.68 3.46
CA HIS A 35 1.25 -1.55 2.25
C HIS A 35 0.88 -0.26 1.52
N MET A 36 1.87 0.47 1.03
CA MET A 36 1.66 1.70 0.27
C MET A 36 2.47 1.64 -1.02
N LEU A 37 1.81 1.84 -2.15
CA LEU A 37 2.52 1.96 -3.42
C LEU A 37 3.39 3.22 -3.42
N PRO A 38 4.66 3.17 -3.86
CA PRO A 38 5.51 4.34 -4.00
C PRO A 38 4.88 5.43 -4.88
N MET A 39 5.08 6.69 -4.52
CA MET A 39 4.47 7.83 -5.20
C MET A 39 4.88 7.92 -6.69
N ASP A 40 6.11 7.56 -7.01
CA ASP A 40 6.67 7.58 -8.36
C ASP A 40 6.11 6.48 -9.28
N GLN A 41 5.39 5.50 -8.72
CA GLN A 41 4.67 4.48 -9.48
C GLN A 41 3.21 4.87 -9.81
N LEU A 42 2.71 5.98 -9.26
CA LEU A 42 1.39 6.49 -9.56
C LEU A 42 1.39 7.29 -10.87
N PRO A 43 0.27 7.34 -11.62
CA PRO A 43 0.10 8.23 -12.77
C PRO A 43 0.29 9.71 -12.39
N ALA A 44 0.75 10.52 -13.35
CA ALA A 44 1.05 11.94 -13.11
C ALA A 44 -0.18 12.73 -12.61
N GLU A 45 -1.37 12.42 -13.11
CA GLU A 45 -2.64 13.01 -12.66
C GLU A 45 -2.92 12.70 -11.18
N VAL A 46 -2.65 11.47 -10.74
CA VAL A 46 -2.79 11.08 -9.33
C VAL A 46 -1.73 11.77 -8.48
N GLN A 47 -0.47 11.83 -8.95
CA GLN A 47 0.62 12.52 -8.24
C GLN A 47 0.30 14.01 -7.99
N SER A 48 -0.47 14.62 -8.88
CA SER A 48 -0.89 16.04 -8.81
C SER A 48 -2.17 16.26 -7.99
N ALA A 49 -2.87 15.19 -7.61
CA ALA A 49 -4.13 15.25 -6.88
C ALA A 49 -3.94 15.66 -5.40
N PRO A 50 -5.02 16.00 -4.67
CA PRO A 50 -4.99 16.25 -3.23
C PRO A 50 -4.37 15.09 -2.44
N ALA A 51 -3.75 15.38 -1.29
CA ALA A 51 -3.01 14.38 -0.49
C ALA A 51 -3.86 13.16 -0.11
N THR A 52 -5.14 13.36 0.23
CA THR A 52 -6.09 12.29 0.57
C THR A 52 -6.32 11.33 -0.60
N VAL A 53 -6.47 11.88 -1.81
CA VAL A 53 -6.64 11.09 -3.04
C VAL A 53 -5.38 10.27 -3.33
N ARG A 54 -4.19 10.90 -3.27
CA ARG A 54 -2.92 10.20 -3.47
C ARG A 54 -2.75 9.04 -2.49
N THR A 55 -3.03 9.30 -1.19
CA THR A 55 -2.95 8.27 -0.14
C THR A 55 -3.91 7.11 -0.41
N ALA A 56 -5.13 7.40 -0.85
CA ALA A 56 -6.11 6.37 -1.20
C ALA A 56 -5.64 5.50 -2.38
N TYR A 57 -5.09 6.10 -3.45
CA TYR A 57 -4.49 5.35 -4.57
C TYR A 57 -3.31 4.49 -4.14
N GLN A 58 -2.38 5.05 -3.35
CA GLN A 58 -1.22 4.29 -2.84
C GLN A 58 -1.67 3.08 -2.03
N PHE A 59 -2.65 3.27 -1.15
CA PHE A 59 -3.16 2.20 -0.30
C PHE A 59 -3.97 1.18 -1.09
N ALA A 60 -4.93 1.60 -1.90
CA ALA A 60 -5.79 0.69 -2.65
C ALA A 60 -4.98 -0.23 -3.59
N ALA A 61 -4.07 0.35 -4.38
CA ALA A 61 -3.24 -0.41 -5.31
C ALA A 61 -2.27 -1.39 -4.64
N ALA A 62 -1.85 -1.12 -3.40
CA ALA A 62 -0.94 -1.98 -2.65
C ALA A 62 -1.65 -3.02 -1.75
N ASN A 63 -2.99 -2.95 -1.61
CA ASN A 63 -3.76 -3.85 -0.75
C ASN A 63 -4.97 -4.46 -1.47
N PRO A 64 -4.77 -5.12 -2.63
CA PRO A 64 -5.86 -5.74 -3.39
C PRO A 64 -6.65 -6.76 -2.55
N ASP A 65 -5.95 -7.57 -1.73
CA ASP A 65 -6.56 -8.60 -0.88
C ASP A 65 -7.60 -8.06 0.12
N LEU A 66 -7.51 -6.78 0.47
CA LEU A 66 -8.50 -6.11 1.28
C LEU A 66 -9.54 -5.39 0.41
N ILE A 67 -9.07 -4.48 -0.46
CA ILE A 67 -9.94 -3.49 -1.10
C ILE A 67 -10.88 -4.11 -2.13
N GLN A 68 -10.52 -5.26 -2.73
CA GLN A 68 -11.40 -6.06 -3.58
C GLN A 68 -12.60 -6.66 -2.83
N HIS A 69 -12.56 -6.72 -1.49
CA HIS A 69 -13.66 -7.19 -0.65
C HIS A 69 -14.48 -6.05 -0.04
N ILE A 70 -14.16 -4.81 -0.35
CA ILE A 70 -14.85 -3.62 0.18
C ILE A 70 -15.76 -3.03 -0.90
N PRO A 71 -17.06 -2.89 -0.63
CA PRO A 71 -17.99 -2.30 -1.57
C PRO A 71 -17.80 -0.80 -1.74
N CYS A 72 -18.30 -0.28 -2.87
CA CYS A 72 -18.48 1.14 -3.09
C CYS A 72 -19.96 1.49 -3.22
N TYR A 73 -20.32 2.70 -2.78
CA TYR A 73 -21.70 3.19 -2.70
C TYR A 73 -21.94 4.46 -3.51
N CYS A 74 -21.02 4.79 -4.44
CA CYS A 74 -21.11 5.99 -5.29
C CYS A 74 -21.90 5.79 -6.59
N GLY A 75 -22.42 4.57 -6.83
CA GLY A 75 -23.11 4.22 -8.08
C GLY A 75 -22.16 3.73 -9.19
N CYS A 76 -20.87 3.50 -8.91
CA CYS A 76 -19.88 3.04 -9.90
C CYS A 76 -20.14 1.62 -10.44
N GLY A 77 -20.99 0.83 -9.80
CA GLY A 77 -21.48 -0.44 -10.36
C GLY A 77 -22.13 -0.29 -11.73
N SER A 78 -22.71 0.87 -12.02
CA SER A 78 -23.30 1.17 -13.34
C SER A 78 -22.29 1.27 -14.50
N ILE A 79 -21.01 1.43 -14.18
CA ILE A 79 -19.90 1.46 -15.14
C ILE A 79 -19.03 0.19 -15.07
N GLY A 80 -19.48 -0.84 -14.33
CA GLY A 80 -18.83 -2.14 -14.26
C GLY A 80 -17.83 -2.33 -13.13
N HIS A 81 -17.76 -1.42 -12.15
CA HIS A 81 -16.92 -1.61 -10.97
C HIS A 81 -17.62 -2.59 -10.00
N GLU A 82 -16.93 -3.66 -9.63
CA GLU A 82 -17.44 -4.73 -8.76
C GLU A 82 -16.99 -4.56 -7.30
N SER A 83 -16.04 -3.66 -7.04
CA SER A 83 -15.51 -3.36 -5.71
C SER A 83 -15.03 -1.91 -5.60
N ASN A 84 -14.62 -1.48 -4.42
CA ASN A 84 -13.96 -0.18 -4.26
C ASN A 84 -12.57 -0.17 -4.90
N TYR A 85 -11.94 -1.34 -5.09
CA TYR A 85 -10.64 -1.48 -5.75
C TYR A 85 -10.69 -0.98 -7.21
N ASP A 86 -11.75 -1.29 -7.94
CA ASP A 86 -11.90 -0.96 -9.35
C ASP A 86 -12.01 0.55 -9.61
N CYS A 87 -12.31 1.33 -8.55
CA CYS A 87 -12.25 2.79 -8.63
C CYS A 87 -10.82 3.35 -8.75
N TYR A 88 -9.79 2.52 -8.52
CA TYR A 88 -8.37 2.87 -8.51
C TYR A 88 -7.55 2.10 -9.55
N VAL A 89 -7.93 0.85 -9.79
CA VAL A 89 -7.18 -0.09 -10.63
C VAL A 89 -8.13 -0.73 -11.63
N ALA A 90 -7.89 -0.44 -12.91
CA ALA A 90 -8.66 -1.00 -14.02
C ALA A 90 -8.21 -2.42 -14.38
N ASP A 91 -6.91 -2.72 -14.24
CA ASP A 91 -6.35 -4.03 -14.57
C ASP A 91 -4.94 -4.20 -13.99
N VAL A 92 -4.51 -5.44 -13.80
CA VAL A 92 -3.14 -5.81 -13.47
C VAL A 92 -2.62 -6.74 -14.57
N GLN A 93 -1.74 -6.23 -15.40
CA GLN A 93 -1.21 -6.93 -16.56
C GLN A 93 -0.27 -8.09 -16.18
N ALA A 94 -0.06 -9.00 -17.12
CA ALA A 94 0.98 -10.03 -16.98
C ALA A 94 2.34 -9.36 -16.71
N GLY A 95 2.96 -9.69 -15.56
CA GLY A 95 4.20 -9.06 -15.09
C GLY A 95 4.00 -8.03 -13.99
N GLY A 96 2.74 -7.80 -13.53
CA GLY A 96 2.44 -6.97 -12.37
C GLY A 96 2.33 -5.46 -12.64
N ALA A 97 2.34 -5.03 -13.91
CA ALA A 97 2.12 -3.63 -14.26
C ALA A 97 0.65 -3.25 -14.00
N ILE A 98 0.45 -2.17 -13.23
CA ILE A 98 -0.88 -1.70 -12.85
C ILE A 98 -1.40 -0.73 -13.91
N MET A 99 -2.59 -0.99 -14.44
CA MET A 99 -3.39 -0.02 -15.16
C MET A 99 -4.33 0.66 -14.18
N PHE A 100 -4.13 1.95 -13.96
CA PHE A 100 -4.94 2.72 -13.01
C PHE A 100 -6.27 3.14 -13.64
N ASP A 101 -7.31 3.16 -12.80
CA ASP A 101 -8.59 3.79 -13.10
C ASP A 101 -8.62 5.21 -12.55
N GLY A 102 -9.28 6.13 -13.25
CA GLY A 102 -9.37 7.55 -12.86
C GLY A 102 -10.59 7.91 -12.04
N HIS A 103 -11.49 6.96 -11.74
CA HIS A 103 -12.79 7.26 -11.10
C HIS A 103 -12.62 7.94 -9.73
N ALA A 104 -11.72 7.44 -8.90
CA ALA A 104 -11.50 7.98 -7.56
C ALA A 104 -10.86 9.39 -7.55
N LEU A 105 -10.31 9.87 -8.67
CA LEU A 105 -9.86 11.29 -8.79
C LEU A 105 -11.00 12.28 -8.59
N GLY A 106 -12.22 11.91 -9.00
CA GLY A 106 -13.41 12.75 -8.94
C GLY A 106 -14.45 12.30 -7.90
N CYS A 107 -14.21 11.22 -7.16
CA CYS A 107 -15.20 10.63 -6.27
C CYS A 107 -14.74 10.58 -4.82
N SER A 108 -15.22 11.52 -3.99
CA SER A 108 -14.89 11.56 -2.57
C SER A 108 -15.38 10.33 -1.81
N ILE A 109 -16.52 9.73 -2.18
CA ILE A 109 -17.06 8.54 -1.52
C ILE A 109 -16.09 7.37 -1.64
N CYS A 110 -15.52 7.12 -2.83
CA CYS A 110 -14.51 6.07 -3.02
C CYS A 110 -13.29 6.32 -2.13
N VAL A 111 -12.80 7.57 -2.10
CA VAL A 111 -11.64 7.98 -1.30
C VAL A 111 -11.91 7.80 0.19
N ASP A 112 -13.05 8.26 0.69
CA ASP A 112 -13.41 8.16 2.10
C ASP A 112 -13.54 6.71 2.57
N ILE A 113 -14.16 5.84 1.76
CA ILE A 113 -14.24 4.39 2.01
C ILE A 113 -12.83 3.79 2.15
N THR A 114 -11.94 4.11 1.21
CA THR A 114 -10.57 3.57 1.23
C THR A 114 -9.78 4.05 2.45
N LEU A 115 -9.90 5.33 2.81
CA LEU A 115 -9.21 5.89 3.98
C LEU A 115 -9.75 5.32 5.29
N ASP A 116 -11.07 5.06 5.38
CA ASP A 116 -11.66 4.37 6.52
C ASP A 116 -11.20 2.91 6.59
N ALA A 117 -11.15 2.20 5.46
CA ALA A 117 -10.60 0.84 5.40
C ALA A 117 -9.14 0.80 5.86
N MET A 118 -8.31 1.74 5.41
CA MET A 118 -6.92 1.88 5.83
C MET A 118 -6.80 2.12 7.34
N ARG A 119 -7.60 3.03 7.90
CA ARG A 119 -7.62 3.32 9.33
C ARG A 119 -8.01 2.10 10.16
N LEU A 120 -9.09 1.42 9.77
CA LEU A 120 -9.59 0.24 10.47
C LEU A 120 -8.61 -0.95 10.38
N LEU A 121 -7.94 -1.13 9.23
CA LEU A 121 -6.87 -2.13 9.10
C LEU A 121 -5.73 -1.83 10.08
N LYS A 122 -5.31 -0.57 10.20
CA LYS A 122 -4.31 -0.13 11.17
C LYS A 122 -4.73 -0.37 12.62
N GLU A 123 -6.04 -0.31 12.90
CA GLU A 123 -6.63 -0.65 14.20
C GLU A 123 -6.74 -2.18 14.42
N GLY A 124 -6.30 -3.01 13.48
CA GLY A 124 -6.31 -4.46 13.55
C GLY A 124 -7.68 -5.09 13.30
N LYS A 125 -8.59 -4.38 12.63
CA LYS A 125 -9.90 -4.92 12.27
C LYS A 125 -9.78 -5.95 11.14
N SER A 126 -10.61 -6.98 11.17
CA SER A 126 -10.71 -7.96 10.09
C SER A 126 -11.37 -7.35 8.85
N THR A 127 -11.14 -7.94 7.67
CA THR A 127 -11.82 -7.55 6.42
C THR A 127 -13.35 -7.55 6.57
N ALA A 128 -13.90 -8.53 7.29
CA ALA A 128 -15.35 -8.63 7.55
C ALA A 128 -15.85 -7.45 8.41
N ASP A 129 -15.10 -7.05 9.44
CA ASP A 129 -15.47 -5.91 10.29
C ASP A 129 -15.37 -4.59 9.53
N ILE A 130 -14.35 -4.46 8.67
CA ILE A 130 -14.16 -3.27 7.81
C ILE A 130 -15.32 -3.18 6.81
N ARG A 131 -15.68 -4.28 6.15
CA ARG A 131 -16.84 -4.32 5.24
C ARG A 131 -18.13 -3.93 5.98
N ALA A 132 -18.40 -4.52 7.13
CA ALA A 132 -19.59 -4.20 7.93
C ALA A 132 -19.65 -2.71 8.33
N TYR A 133 -18.51 -2.11 8.67
CA TYR A 133 -18.42 -0.68 8.95
C TYR A 133 -18.74 0.16 7.69
N VAL A 134 -18.18 -0.21 6.55
CA VAL A 134 -18.40 0.49 5.27
C VAL A 134 -19.87 0.39 4.86
N ASP A 135 -20.49 -0.80 4.96
CA ASP A 135 -21.91 -1.01 4.68
C ASP A 135 -22.78 -0.11 5.57
N ALA A 136 -22.52 -0.11 6.88
CA ALA A 136 -23.30 0.70 7.82
C ALA A 136 -23.14 2.22 7.60
N THR A 137 -21.95 2.66 7.16
CA THR A 137 -21.61 4.09 7.05
C THR A 137 -22.03 4.67 5.71
N TYR A 138 -21.84 3.90 4.61
CA TYR A 138 -21.91 4.43 3.24
C TYR A 138 -23.14 3.99 2.46
N SER A 139 -23.92 3.00 2.92
CA SER A 139 -25.15 2.54 2.23
C SER A 139 -26.21 3.65 2.01
N ARG A 140 -26.13 4.72 2.76
CA ARG A 140 -27.00 5.92 2.60
C ARG A 140 -26.73 6.71 1.30
N TYR A 141 -25.60 6.48 0.64
CA TYR A 141 -25.22 7.21 -0.59
C TYR A 141 -25.69 6.51 -1.86
N GLY A 142 -25.96 5.21 -1.81
CA GLY A 142 -26.41 4.44 -2.96
C GLY A 142 -26.46 2.94 -2.67
N THR A 143 -26.73 2.16 -3.72
CA THR A 143 -26.62 0.71 -3.68
C THR A 143 -25.17 0.25 -3.70
N SER A 144 -24.87 -0.83 -2.99
CA SER A 144 -23.59 -1.53 -3.10
C SER A 144 -23.31 -1.95 -4.54
N ASN A 145 -22.06 -1.84 -4.98
CA ASN A 145 -21.58 -2.42 -6.23
C ASN A 145 -21.15 -3.90 -6.07
N MET A 146 -21.23 -4.43 -4.86
CA MET A 146 -21.01 -5.86 -4.54
C MET A 146 -22.33 -6.50 -4.14
N GLU A 147 -22.53 -7.78 -4.55
CA GLU A 147 -23.64 -8.63 -4.10
C GLU A 147 -23.46 -9.11 -2.65
#